data_9bfe071db242635ffa1a0d1c6e2b7f8a
#
_entry.id   9bfe071db242635ffa1a0d1c6e2b7f8a
#
_cell.length_a   1.000
_cell.length_b   1.000
_cell.length_c   1.000
_cell.angle_alpha   90.00
_cell.angle_beta   90.00
_cell.angle_gamma   90.00
#
_symmetry.space_group_name_H-M   'P 1'
#
loop_
_entity.id
_entity.type
_entity.pdbx_description
1 polymer ?
#
loop_
_entity_poly.entity_id
_entity_poly.type
_entity_poly.pdbx_seq_one_letter_code
_entity_poly.pdbx_strand_id
1 'polypeptide(L)'
;MDDNIKKQLDDICNVIDEKLEKSAKSIKDNVNNEVDTVIKGEVKNLTEKHSEIVERLDKIEVENKKDNFEGVYRTKSEMIGDALNKSESFKAMKEGTRSNAGFEVKADVLISSDFSGATSERDATGVMRVDGIKRDPANVTNMMGIIPVGSTDSNVVRFVKESAYTDNGAATAEGSAPSDSEFELTAEDAVVQKMAAVMTISQEMLDDTPALSSYLSQRIPNKLNTTIDDQLIGGSGTSPNLKGLLNGGTAFVTSSSGAFYQSIDNAQELDVLYVALNQLALANYAANGIVLNPTDFHKIALLKDTTNEYLRGNSIVSADGFLRINGVPVYMNNKLAAGKFIVGDFSQGSQVWQREGVRIDFGYEDSDNFSKYLVSVRGIARLAHSIYLPNAFVQGTFSTAKTAIETP
;
A
#
# COMPACT_ATOMS: atom_id res chain seq x y z
N MET A 1 44.10 -34.58 68.84
CA MET A 1 44.46 -34.87 67.43
C MET A 1 43.87 -33.90 66.38
N ASP A 2 42.94 -33.06 66.78
CA ASP A 2 42.23 -32.22 65.80
C ASP A 2 42.82 -30.84 65.45
N ASP A 3 43.66 -30.28 66.33
CA ASP A 3 44.23 -28.95 66.08
C ASP A 3 45.36 -28.95 65.03
N ASN A 4 46.05 -30.04 64.90
CA ASN A 4 47.14 -30.15 63.92
C ASN A 4 46.60 -30.37 62.48
N ILE A 5 45.46 -31.04 62.39
CA ILE A 5 44.77 -31.23 61.08
C ILE A 5 44.10 -29.91 60.59
N LYS A 6 43.51 -29.12 61.47
CA LYS A 6 43.00 -27.82 61.17
C LYS A 6 44.10 -26.87 60.67
N LYS A 7 45.23 -26.82 61.33
CA LYS A 7 46.34 -26.00 60.91
C LYS A 7 46.90 -26.37 59.53
N GLN A 8 46.98 -27.68 59.26
CA GLN A 8 47.38 -28.16 57.91
C GLN A 8 46.37 -27.88 56.84
N LEU A 9 45.04 -27.91 57.17
CA LEU A 9 43.97 -27.51 56.24
C LEU A 9 43.98 -25.99 55.93
N ASP A 10 44.18 -25.14 56.91
CA ASP A 10 44.31 -23.70 56.75
C ASP A 10 45.59 -23.35 55.93
N ASP A 11 46.71 -24.02 56.14
CA ASP A 11 47.92 -23.81 55.34
C ASP A 11 47.73 -24.27 53.88
N ILE A 12 46.96 -25.34 53.63
CA ILE A 12 46.68 -25.82 52.29
C ILE A 12 45.68 -24.84 51.60
N CYS A 13 44.62 -24.32 52.29
CA CYS A 13 43.74 -23.34 51.78
C CYS A 13 44.46 -22.04 51.39
N ASN A 14 45.34 -21.55 52.24
CA ASN A 14 46.12 -20.34 51.94
C ASN A 14 47.06 -20.52 50.73
N VAL A 15 47.67 -21.68 50.55
CA VAL A 15 48.48 -21.97 49.36
C VAL A 15 47.66 -22.12 48.10
N ILE A 16 46.44 -22.66 48.21
CA ILE A 16 45.50 -22.76 47.08
C ILE A 16 45.02 -21.38 46.69
N ASP A 17 44.63 -20.55 47.65
CA ASP A 17 44.16 -19.18 47.39
C ASP A 17 45.27 -18.30 46.76
N GLU A 18 46.52 -18.42 47.25
CA GLU A 18 47.63 -17.71 46.64
C GLU A 18 47.97 -18.17 45.22
N LYS A 19 47.83 -19.45 44.94
CA LYS A 19 47.99 -20.00 43.57
C LYS A 19 46.81 -19.59 42.65
N LEU A 20 45.59 -19.57 43.17
CA LEU A 20 44.40 -19.11 42.43
C LEU A 20 44.50 -17.62 42.09
N GLU A 21 44.90 -16.78 43.04
CA GLU A 21 45.13 -15.37 42.78
C GLU A 21 46.23 -15.11 41.74
N LYS A 22 47.33 -15.83 41.84
CA LYS A 22 48.44 -15.72 40.86
C LYS A 22 48.02 -16.18 39.46
N SER A 23 47.27 -17.27 39.37
CA SER A 23 46.77 -17.75 38.08
C SER A 23 45.68 -16.83 37.49
N ALA A 24 44.75 -16.30 38.31
CA ALA A 24 43.74 -15.36 37.90
C ALA A 24 44.35 -14.05 37.38
N LYS A 25 45.41 -13.57 38.07
CA LYS A 25 46.14 -12.38 37.63
C LYS A 25 46.87 -12.59 36.32
N SER A 26 47.56 -13.74 36.18
CA SER A 26 48.24 -14.10 34.93
C SER A 26 47.29 -14.29 33.75
N ILE A 27 46.11 -14.87 33.95
CA ILE A 27 45.08 -15.00 32.91
C ILE A 27 44.52 -13.60 32.52
N LYS A 28 44.27 -12.76 33.52
CA LYS A 28 43.78 -11.40 33.27
C LYS A 28 44.77 -10.54 32.50
N ASP A 29 46.04 -10.63 32.83
CA ASP A 29 47.09 -9.89 32.13
C ASP A 29 47.33 -10.40 30.71
N ASN A 30 47.26 -11.72 30.48
CA ASN A 30 47.35 -12.32 29.14
C ASN A 30 46.14 -11.96 28.28
N VAL A 31 44.93 -12.06 28.82
CA VAL A 31 43.68 -11.64 28.09
C VAL A 31 43.72 -10.18 27.75
N ASN A 32 44.12 -9.31 28.66
CA ASN A 32 44.22 -7.87 28.39
C ASN A 32 45.25 -7.58 27.29
N ASN A 33 46.38 -8.25 27.28
CA ASN A 33 47.43 -8.05 26.28
C ASN A 33 47.02 -8.60 24.90
N GLU A 34 46.30 -9.73 24.84
CA GLU A 34 45.76 -10.24 23.56
C GLU A 34 44.64 -9.36 23.04
N VAL A 35 43.71 -8.91 23.88
CA VAL A 35 42.62 -8.01 23.51
C VAL A 35 43.17 -6.67 23.00
N ASP A 36 44.18 -6.09 23.71
CA ASP A 36 44.81 -4.85 23.29
C ASP A 36 45.56 -4.96 21.95
N THR A 37 46.22 -6.07 21.69
CA THR A 37 46.94 -6.29 20.43
C THR A 37 45.99 -6.53 19.27
N VAL A 38 44.92 -7.29 19.46
CA VAL A 38 43.87 -7.54 18.42
C VAL A 38 43.12 -6.26 18.13
N ILE A 39 42.65 -5.55 19.17
CA ILE A 39 41.92 -4.29 18.99
C ILE A 39 42.78 -3.21 18.30
N LYS A 40 44.03 -3.05 18.72
CA LYS A 40 44.94 -2.09 18.05
C LYS A 40 45.23 -2.48 16.60
N GLY A 41 45.34 -3.76 16.30
CA GLY A 41 45.51 -4.29 14.95
C GLY A 41 44.30 -4.04 14.07
N GLU A 42 43.10 -4.33 14.55
CA GLU A 42 41.86 -4.12 13.80
C GLU A 42 41.49 -2.65 13.65
N VAL A 43 41.67 -1.83 14.68
CA VAL A 43 41.47 -0.38 14.61
C VAL A 43 42.41 0.25 13.59
N LYS A 44 43.67 -0.15 13.57
CA LYS A 44 44.62 0.36 12.56
C LYS A 44 44.22 -0.05 11.15
N ASN A 45 43.81 -1.30 10.93
CA ASN A 45 43.36 -1.79 9.63
C ASN A 45 42.06 -1.10 9.18
N LEU A 46 41.12 -0.84 10.10
CA LEU A 46 39.92 -0.06 9.85
C LEU A 46 40.22 1.40 9.50
N THR A 47 41.19 2.01 10.19
CA THR A 47 41.58 3.41 9.93
C THR A 47 42.27 3.53 8.57
N GLU A 48 43.11 2.56 8.19
CA GLU A 48 43.75 2.52 6.87
C GLU A 48 42.71 2.34 5.74
N LYS A 49 41.73 1.43 5.92
CA LYS A 49 40.62 1.27 4.96
C LYS A 49 39.73 2.50 4.88
N HIS A 50 39.45 3.14 6.02
CA HIS A 50 38.68 4.37 6.02
C HIS A 50 39.40 5.51 5.29
N SER A 51 40.69 5.66 5.49
CA SER A 51 41.47 6.67 4.76
C SER A 51 41.52 6.38 3.25
N GLU A 52 41.61 5.11 2.84
CA GLU A 52 41.53 4.71 1.43
C GLU A 52 40.15 5.00 0.80
N ILE A 53 39.07 4.78 1.55
CA ILE A 53 37.71 5.10 1.09
C ILE A 53 37.53 6.62 0.97
N VAL A 54 38.00 7.41 1.93
CA VAL A 54 37.95 8.87 1.88
C VAL A 54 38.72 9.39 0.65
N GLU A 55 39.93 8.85 0.42
CA GLU A 55 40.72 9.26 -0.76
C GLU A 55 40.05 8.89 -2.10
N ARG A 56 39.33 7.78 -2.14
CA ARG A 56 38.50 7.39 -3.31
C ARG A 56 37.29 8.28 -3.46
N LEU A 57 36.62 8.65 -2.36
CA LEU A 57 35.50 9.58 -2.38
C LEU A 57 35.93 10.97 -2.84
N ASP A 58 37.07 11.47 -2.36
CA ASP A 58 37.63 12.76 -2.80
C ASP A 58 37.97 12.75 -4.30
N LYS A 59 38.51 11.64 -4.81
CA LYS A 59 38.76 11.48 -6.27
C LYS A 59 37.48 11.48 -7.09
N ILE A 60 36.44 10.74 -6.64
CA ILE A 60 35.12 10.70 -7.29
C ILE A 60 34.44 12.08 -7.20
N GLU A 61 34.58 12.79 -6.08
CA GLU A 61 34.02 14.12 -5.92
C GLU A 61 34.72 15.15 -6.80
N VAL A 62 36.03 15.03 -6.98
CA VAL A 62 36.81 15.87 -7.91
C VAL A 62 36.50 15.53 -9.37
N GLU A 63 36.31 14.26 -9.73
CA GLU A 63 35.89 13.85 -11.08
C GLU A 63 34.46 14.33 -11.36
N ASN A 64 33.51 14.11 -10.44
CA ASN A 64 32.15 14.62 -10.57
C ASN A 64 32.09 16.15 -10.62
N LYS A 65 32.96 16.85 -9.90
CA LYS A 65 33.07 18.32 -10.02
C LYS A 65 33.65 18.74 -11.35
N LYS A 66 34.58 18.00 -11.95
CA LYS A 66 35.09 18.28 -13.29
C LYS A 66 34.04 18.04 -14.36
N ASP A 67 33.32 16.91 -14.30
CA ASP A 67 32.26 16.58 -15.27
C ASP A 67 31.05 17.53 -15.14
N ASN A 68 30.69 17.94 -13.91
CA ASN A 68 29.64 18.94 -13.70
C ASN A 68 30.05 20.39 -14.01
N PHE A 69 31.33 20.72 -14.08
CA PHE A 69 31.78 22.09 -14.35
C PHE A 69 31.98 22.41 -15.82
N GLU A 70 32.12 21.40 -16.71
CA GLU A 70 32.19 21.61 -18.14
C GLU A 70 30.83 21.60 -18.85
N GLY A 71 29.73 21.15 -18.18
CA GLY A 71 28.39 21.00 -18.77
C GLY A 71 27.34 22.03 -18.38
N VAL A 72 27.62 22.94 -17.41
CA VAL A 72 26.60 23.80 -16.84
C VAL A 72 26.83 25.27 -17.14
N TYR A 73 25.88 25.84 -17.87
CA TYR A 73 25.67 27.29 -18.08
C TYR A 73 26.62 28.02 -19.01
N ARG A 74 26.86 27.53 -20.23
CA ARG A 74 27.33 28.42 -21.31
C ARG A 74 26.15 29.24 -21.82
N THR A 75 26.23 30.54 -21.71
CA THR A 75 25.27 31.43 -22.34
C THR A 75 25.35 31.28 -23.86
N LYS A 76 24.25 31.53 -24.57
CA LYS A 76 24.21 31.47 -26.04
C LYS A 76 25.33 32.28 -26.69
N SER A 77 25.72 33.39 -26.07
CA SER A 77 26.84 34.28 -26.50
C SER A 77 28.20 33.61 -26.30
N GLU A 78 28.41 32.82 -25.23
CA GLU A 78 29.67 32.07 -25.01
C GLU A 78 29.83 30.91 -25.99
N MET A 79 28.75 30.19 -26.31
CA MET A 79 28.76 29.12 -27.31
C MET A 79 29.06 29.67 -28.72
N ILE A 80 28.47 30.81 -29.07
CA ILE A 80 28.75 31.51 -30.34
C ILE A 80 30.19 32.04 -30.36
N GLY A 81 30.67 32.57 -29.23
CA GLY A 81 32.04 33.04 -29.07
C GLY A 81 33.08 31.92 -29.24
N ASP A 82 32.84 30.75 -28.66
CA ASP A 82 33.69 29.58 -28.78
C ASP A 82 33.68 28.99 -30.21
N ALA A 83 32.49 28.93 -30.83
CA ALA A 83 32.34 28.48 -32.22
C ALA A 83 33.08 29.43 -33.20
N LEU A 84 33.00 30.74 -32.97
CA LEU A 84 33.75 31.74 -33.71
C LEU A 84 35.26 31.54 -33.56
N ASN A 85 35.74 31.41 -32.32
CA ASN A 85 37.19 31.26 -32.06
C ASN A 85 37.77 29.94 -32.58
N LYS A 86 36.96 28.89 -32.70
CA LYS A 86 37.37 27.57 -33.24
C LYS A 86 37.28 27.50 -34.76
N SER A 87 36.55 28.41 -35.41
CA SER A 87 36.40 28.37 -36.86
C SER A 87 37.69 28.78 -37.59
N GLU A 88 38.15 27.94 -38.53
CA GLU A 88 39.32 28.23 -39.36
C GLU A 88 39.12 29.47 -40.23
N SER A 89 37.89 29.73 -40.68
CA SER A 89 37.51 30.90 -41.46
C SER A 89 37.68 32.20 -40.67
N PHE A 90 37.38 32.22 -39.39
CA PHE A 90 37.56 33.37 -38.54
C PHE A 90 39.02 33.61 -38.17
N LYS A 91 39.80 32.53 -37.97
CA LYS A 91 41.24 32.60 -37.78
C LYS A 91 41.94 33.19 -39.03
N ALA A 92 41.58 32.72 -40.23
CA ALA A 92 42.11 33.21 -41.48
C ALA A 92 41.74 34.68 -41.78
N MET A 93 40.57 35.15 -41.30
CA MET A 93 40.15 36.54 -41.36
C MET A 93 40.97 37.42 -40.41
N LYS A 94 41.25 36.95 -39.19
CA LYS A 94 42.08 37.62 -38.20
C LYS A 94 43.54 37.75 -38.64
N GLU A 95 44.02 36.80 -39.45
CA GLU A 95 45.36 36.78 -40.04
C GLU A 95 45.44 37.56 -41.38
N GLY A 96 44.34 38.18 -41.81
CA GLY A 96 44.29 39.03 -43.00
C GLY A 96 44.27 38.28 -44.34
N THR A 97 44.07 36.96 -44.31
CA THR A 97 44.13 36.09 -45.51
C THR A 97 42.77 35.94 -46.20
N ARG A 98 41.65 36.32 -45.57
CA ARG A 98 40.31 36.32 -46.14
C ARG A 98 39.49 37.53 -45.71
N SER A 99 38.69 38.05 -46.66
CA SER A 99 37.79 39.20 -46.37
C SER A 99 36.41 38.88 -45.82
N ASN A 100 36.02 37.61 -45.85
CA ASN A 100 34.73 37.14 -45.33
C ASN A 100 34.91 35.83 -44.57
N ALA A 101 34.40 35.74 -43.35
CA ALA A 101 34.30 34.53 -42.54
C ALA A 101 32.84 34.09 -42.43
N GLY A 102 32.48 32.97 -43.04
CA GLY A 102 31.21 32.27 -42.79
C GLY A 102 31.49 31.07 -41.90
N PHE A 103 30.72 30.87 -40.84
CA PHE A 103 30.76 29.69 -40.05
C PHE A 103 29.32 29.18 -39.86
N GLU A 104 29.15 27.88 -40.00
CA GLU A 104 27.93 27.21 -39.58
C GLU A 104 28.04 26.90 -38.10
N VAL A 105 27.23 27.55 -37.32
CA VAL A 105 26.94 27.02 -35.99
C VAL A 105 26.00 25.85 -36.20
N LYS A 106 26.53 24.62 -36.22
CA LYS A 106 25.73 23.43 -35.96
C LYS A 106 25.32 23.42 -34.48
N ALA A 107 24.65 24.46 -34.07
CA ALA A 107 23.74 24.33 -33.01
C ALA A 107 22.48 23.75 -33.68
N ASP A 108 22.19 22.49 -33.44
CA ASP A 108 20.81 22.08 -33.51
C ASP A 108 20.07 23.11 -32.68
N VAL A 109 19.37 24.01 -33.40
CA VAL A 109 18.48 24.95 -32.70
C VAL A 109 17.37 24.09 -32.18
N LEU A 110 17.52 23.73 -30.92
CA LEU A 110 16.63 22.90 -30.19
C LEU A 110 15.27 23.59 -30.20
N ILE A 111 14.45 23.16 -31.17
CA ILE A 111 13.04 23.44 -31.19
C ILE A 111 12.49 22.63 -30.00
N SER A 112 11.47 23.11 -29.32
CA SER A 112 10.85 22.47 -28.16
C SER A 112 10.43 21.00 -28.39
N SER A 113 10.42 20.52 -29.64
CA SER A 113 10.18 19.14 -30.04
C SER A 113 11.39 18.21 -29.89
N ASP A 114 12.63 18.74 -29.85
CA ASP A 114 13.85 17.91 -29.79
C ASP A 114 14.22 17.46 -28.36
N PHE A 115 13.40 17.80 -27.39
CA PHE A 115 13.61 17.45 -25.97
C PHE A 115 12.88 16.19 -25.50
N SER A 116 12.56 15.27 -26.38
CA SER A 116 11.87 14.03 -26.02
C SER A 116 12.74 13.00 -25.27
N GLY A 117 13.82 13.37 -24.67
CA GLY A 117 14.66 12.40 -23.94
C GLY A 117 15.76 13.01 -23.11
N ALA A 118 15.81 14.33 -23.02
CA ALA A 118 16.86 14.98 -22.27
C ALA A 118 16.66 14.82 -20.75
N THR A 119 17.66 14.29 -20.11
CA THR A 119 17.81 14.26 -18.66
C THR A 119 18.14 15.63 -18.05
N SER A 120 18.08 16.72 -18.83
CA SER A 120 18.38 18.05 -18.34
C SER A 120 17.13 18.71 -17.74
N GLU A 121 17.26 19.19 -16.52
CA GLU A 121 16.21 19.89 -15.77
C GLU A 121 15.72 21.21 -16.42
N ARG A 122 16.42 21.69 -17.47
CA ARG A 122 16.07 22.92 -18.21
C ARG A 122 16.26 22.72 -19.70
N ASP A 123 15.28 23.11 -20.48
CA ASP A 123 15.45 23.22 -21.93
C ASP A 123 16.15 24.55 -22.30
N ALA A 124 16.55 24.69 -23.57
CA ALA A 124 17.24 25.89 -24.07
C ALA A 124 16.38 27.17 -23.99
N THR A 125 15.08 27.06 -23.75
CA THR A 125 14.14 28.18 -23.59
C THR A 125 14.02 28.62 -22.13
N GLY A 126 14.71 27.98 -21.20
CA GLY A 126 14.68 28.29 -19.78
C GLY A 126 13.45 27.75 -19.05
N VAL A 127 12.65 26.87 -19.68
CA VAL A 127 11.53 26.19 -19.06
C VAL A 127 12.08 24.99 -18.26
N MET A 128 11.80 24.95 -16.99
CA MET A 128 12.12 23.79 -16.15
C MET A 128 11.17 22.64 -16.50
N ARG A 129 11.72 21.54 -16.97
CA ARG A 129 10.95 20.32 -17.24
C ARG A 129 11.03 19.41 -16.03
N VAL A 130 9.89 18.99 -15.53
CA VAL A 130 9.81 17.99 -14.46
C VAL A 130 9.74 16.60 -15.09
N ASP A 131 10.71 15.76 -14.78
CA ASP A 131 10.79 14.41 -15.31
C ASP A 131 9.59 13.56 -14.91
N GLY A 132 9.21 12.67 -15.82
CA GLY A 132 8.17 11.68 -15.65
C GLY A 132 6.75 12.20 -15.83
N ILE A 133 5.85 11.27 -16.12
CA ILE A 133 4.43 11.54 -16.31
C ILE A 133 3.77 11.62 -14.93
N LYS A 134 3.23 12.78 -14.56
CA LYS A 134 2.43 12.94 -13.35
C LYS A 134 1.08 12.27 -13.54
N ARG A 135 0.70 11.40 -12.62
CA ARG A 135 -0.53 10.62 -12.70
C ARG A 135 -1.55 11.06 -11.65
N ASP A 136 -2.82 10.84 -11.94
CA ASP A 136 -3.86 10.95 -10.95
C ASP A 136 -3.66 9.90 -9.83
N PRO A 137 -3.95 10.26 -8.59
CA PRO A 137 -3.83 9.33 -7.47
C PRO A 137 -4.74 8.10 -7.65
N ALA A 138 -4.30 6.96 -7.14
CA ALA A 138 -5.13 5.77 -7.01
C ALA A 138 -6.04 5.88 -5.79
N ASN A 139 -7.03 4.97 -5.66
CA ASN A 139 -7.82 4.87 -4.44
C ASN A 139 -6.92 4.70 -3.21
N VAL A 140 -7.22 5.47 -2.17
CA VAL A 140 -6.46 5.44 -0.91
C VAL A 140 -6.64 4.10 -0.20
N THR A 141 -7.85 3.54 -0.21
CA THR A 141 -8.16 2.27 0.46
C THR A 141 -8.56 1.23 -0.58
N ASN A 142 -7.85 0.11 -0.59
CA ASN A 142 -8.15 -1.05 -1.42
C ASN A 142 -8.86 -2.09 -0.56
N MET A 143 -9.99 -2.63 -1.03
CA MET A 143 -10.75 -3.67 -0.34
C MET A 143 -9.95 -4.95 -0.13
N MET A 144 -9.05 -5.29 -1.06
CA MET A 144 -8.14 -6.43 -0.92
C MET A 144 -7.12 -6.26 0.24
N GLY A 145 -6.94 -5.05 0.77
CA GLY A 145 -6.12 -4.81 1.97
C GLY A 145 -6.88 -5.06 3.28
N ILE A 146 -8.21 -5.14 3.23
CA ILE A 146 -9.08 -5.34 4.40
C ILE A 146 -9.57 -6.79 4.46
N ILE A 147 -9.89 -7.38 3.29
CA ILE A 147 -10.37 -8.75 3.15
C ILE A 147 -9.16 -9.69 2.98
N PRO A 148 -9.10 -10.84 3.67
CA PRO A 148 -8.04 -11.82 3.46
C PRO A 148 -7.97 -12.31 2.02
N VAL A 149 -6.77 -12.43 1.48
CA VAL A 149 -6.51 -12.91 0.13
C VAL A 149 -5.84 -14.28 0.19
N GLY A 150 -6.46 -15.27 -0.45
CA GLY A 150 -5.90 -16.60 -0.67
C GLY A 150 -5.58 -16.84 -2.14
N SER A 151 -4.84 -17.91 -2.44
CA SER A 151 -4.55 -18.36 -3.80
C SER A 151 -5.35 -19.63 -4.13
N THR A 152 -5.73 -19.80 -5.40
CA THR A 152 -6.40 -21.00 -5.89
C THR A 152 -5.97 -21.33 -7.31
N ASP A 153 -5.88 -22.62 -7.63
CA ASP A 153 -5.64 -23.10 -9.00
C ASP A 153 -6.94 -23.52 -9.71
N SER A 154 -8.04 -23.61 -8.95
CA SER A 154 -9.34 -24.03 -9.46
C SER A 154 -10.13 -22.87 -10.08
N ASN A 155 -11.06 -23.19 -11.01
CA ASN A 155 -11.99 -22.22 -11.58
C ASN A 155 -13.17 -21.91 -10.66
N VAL A 156 -13.44 -22.79 -9.69
CA VAL A 156 -14.54 -22.67 -8.74
C VAL A 156 -14.00 -23.00 -7.37
N VAL A 157 -14.30 -22.17 -6.39
CA VAL A 157 -14.02 -22.41 -4.98
C VAL A 157 -15.33 -22.80 -4.32
N ARG A 158 -15.47 -24.07 -3.98
CA ARG A 158 -16.64 -24.58 -3.25
C ARG A 158 -16.37 -24.50 -1.75
N PHE A 159 -17.33 -23.96 -1.04
CA PHE A 159 -17.29 -23.90 0.42
C PHE A 159 -18.65 -24.28 1.00
N VAL A 160 -18.64 -24.76 2.22
CA VAL A 160 -19.86 -25.14 2.96
C VAL A 160 -20.08 -24.08 4.02
N LYS A 161 -21.29 -23.57 4.09
CA LYS A 161 -21.73 -22.65 5.14
C LYS A 161 -22.90 -23.26 5.91
N GLU A 162 -23.03 -22.87 7.17
CA GLU A 162 -24.20 -23.13 7.97
C GLU A 162 -25.33 -22.22 7.50
N SER A 163 -26.44 -22.82 7.09
CA SER A 163 -27.61 -22.09 6.58
C SER A 163 -28.66 -21.84 7.67
N ALA A 164 -28.82 -22.77 8.58
CA ALA A 164 -29.70 -22.65 9.71
C ALA A 164 -29.14 -23.43 10.91
N TYR A 165 -29.32 -22.89 12.09
CA TYR A 165 -29.00 -23.51 13.35
C TYR A 165 -30.15 -23.27 14.31
N THR A 166 -30.74 -24.36 14.84
CA THR A 166 -31.75 -24.30 15.86
C THR A 166 -31.20 -24.90 17.15
N ASP A 167 -30.91 -24.05 18.11
CA ASP A 167 -30.43 -24.46 19.43
C ASP A 167 -31.60 -24.65 20.36
N ASN A 168 -31.87 -25.89 20.71
CA ASN A 168 -32.88 -26.28 21.70
C ASN A 168 -32.22 -26.74 23.00
N GLY A 169 -30.92 -26.42 23.20
CA GLY A 169 -30.20 -26.76 24.42
C GLY A 169 -30.88 -26.12 25.67
N ALA A 170 -31.44 -26.92 26.55
CA ALA A 170 -32.08 -26.47 27.76
C ALA A 170 -31.71 -27.34 28.95
N ALA A 171 -31.84 -26.77 30.14
CA ALA A 171 -31.73 -27.58 31.37
C ALA A 171 -32.83 -28.62 31.42
N THR A 172 -32.46 -29.89 31.50
CA THR A 172 -33.37 -31.02 31.52
C THR A 172 -33.52 -31.54 32.97
N ALA A 173 -34.75 -31.88 33.36
CA ALA A 173 -34.99 -32.52 34.65
C ALA A 173 -34.48 -33.97 34.62
N GLU A 174 -34.15 -34.51 35.79
CA GLU A 174 -33.72 -35.89 35.97
C GLU A 174 -34.76 -36.86 35.37
N GLY A 175 -34.34 -37.74 34.48
CA GLY A 175 -35.22 -38.70 33.80
C GLY A 175 -35.94 -38.20 32.55
N SER A 176 -35.77 -36.93 32.13
CA SER A 176 -36.34 -36.39 30.90
C SER A 176 -35.33 -36.45 29.76
N ALA A 177 -35.80 -36.66 28.51
CA ALA A 177 -34.97 -36.59 27.34
C ALA A 177 -34.59 -35.13 27.03
N PRO A 178 -33.32 -34.83 26.68
CA PRO A 178 -32.95 -33.50 26.22
C PRO A 178 -33.58 -33.19 24.86
N SER A 179 -33.77 -31.91 24.56
CA SER A 179 -34.25 -31.45 23.25
C SER A 179 -33.14 -31.55 22.18
N ASP A 180 -33.48 -31.97 20.98
CA ASP A 180 -32.55 -32.07 19.89
C ASP A 180 -32.27 -30.68 19.29
N SER A 181 -31.00 -30.38 19.01
CA SER A 181 -30.58 -29.22 18.25
C SER A 181 -30.28 -29.66 16.82
N GLU A 182 -30.68 -28.86 15.83
CA GLU A 182 -30.50 -29.15 14.40
C GLU A 182 -29.64 -28.08 13.75
N PHE A 183 -28.82 -28.50 12.82
CA PHE A 183 -28.04 -27.60 11.94
C PHE A 183 -28.15 -28.03 10.48
N GLU A 184 -28.21 -27.06 9.60
CA GLU A 184 -28.29 -27.27 8.17
C GLU A 184 -27.03 -26.69 7.48
N LEU A 185 -26.42 -27.49 6.62
CA LEU A 185 -25.23 -27.11 5.87
C LEU A 185 -25.57 -26.95 4.38
N THR A 186 -25.21 -25.80 3.82
CA THR A 186 -25.40 -25.52 2.39
C THR A 186 -24.05 -25.30 1.71
N ALA A 187 -23.82 -25.98 0.59
CA ALA A 187 -22.65 -25.75 -0.25
C ALA A 187 -22.92 -24.58 -1.20
N GLU A 188 -21.97 -23.65 -1.28
CA GLU A 188 -21.99 -22.50 -2.20
C GLU A 188 -20.72 -22.48 -3.05
N ASP A 189 -20.83 -22.07 -4.30
CA ASP A 189 -19.73 -22.02 -5.26
C ASP A 189 -19.38 -20.57 -5.58
N ALA A 190 -18.13 -20.18 -5.32
CA ALA A 190 -17.58 -18.92 -5.79
C ALA A 190 -16.80 -19.14 -7.10
N VAL A 191 -17.34 -18.66 -8.19
CA VAL A 191 -16.76 -18.84 -9.52
C VAL A 191 -15.70 -17.77 -9.76
N VAL A 192 -14.52 -18.20 -10.25
CA VAL A 192 -13.44 -17.28 -10.63
C VAL A 192 -13.84 -16.48 -11.86
N GLN A 193 -13.90 -15.17 -11.70
CA GLN A 193 -14.21 -14.22 -12.78
C GLN A 193 -12.95 -13.53 -13.28
N LYS A 194 -12.98 -13.08 -14.53
CA LYS A 194 -11.88 -12.36 -15.17
C LYS A 194 -12.14 -10.86 -15.12
N MET A 195 -11.24 -10.13 -14.50
CA MET A 195 -11.20 -8.68 -14.55
C MET A 195 -10.17 -8.25 -15.60
N ALA A 196 -10.56 -7.40 -16.54
CA ALA A 196 -9.68 -6.95 -17.60
C ALA A 196 -9.85 -5.44 -17.84
N ALA A 197 -8.74 -4.80 -18.16
CA ALA A 197 -8.70 -3.42 -18.63
C ALA A 197 -7.83 -3.36 -19.89
N VAL A 198 -8.28 -2.66 -20.91
CA VAL A 198 -7.53 -2.47 -22.17
C VAL A 198 -7.32 -0.99 -22.39
N MET A 199 -6.13 -0.63 -22.87
CA MET A 199 -5.75 0.71 -23.29
C MET A 199 -5.03 0.60 -24.63
N THR A 200 -5.30 1.49 -25.57
CA THR A 200 -4.65 1.53 -26.88
C THR A 200 -3.77 2.77 -26.96
N ILE A 201 -2.55 2.60 -27.44
CA ILE A 201 -1.54 3.66 -27.60
C ILE A 201 -0.88 3.51 -28.97
N SER A 202 -0.31 4.59 -29.53
CA SER A 202 0.47 4.52 -30.75
C SER A 202 1.85 3.89 -30.49
N GLN A 203 2.34 3.14 -31.46
CA GLN A 203 3.67 2.54 -31.39
C GLN A 203 4.76 3.63 -31.31
N GLU A 204 4.62 4.68 -32.11
CA GLU A 204 5.53 5.84 -32.10
C GLU A 204 5.65 6.44 -30.69
N MET A 205 4.53 6.62 -30.00
CA MET A 205 4.51 7.18 -28.65
C MET A 205 5.18 6.25 -27.64
N LEU A 206 5.08 4.93 -27.84
CA LEU A 206 5.74 3.94 -26.98
C LEU A 206 7.26 3.93 -27.18
N ASP A 207 7.71 4.09 -28.44
CA ASP A 207 9.12 4.09 -28.82
C ASP A 207 9.81 5.40 -28.43
N ASP A 208 9.14 6.53 -28.66
CA ASP A 208 9.68 7.86 -28.39
C ASP A 208 9.67 8.27 -26.91
N THR A 209 8.84 7.63 -26.09
CA THR A 209 8.68 8.02 -24.69
C THR A 209 8.92 6.83 -23.74
N PRO A 210 10.19 6.54 -23.37
CA PRO A 210 10.51 5.45 -22.44
C PRO A 210 9.77 5.55 -21.09
N ALA A 211 9.45 6.77 -20.64
CA ALA A 211 8.65 7.00 -19.42
C ALA A 211 7.21 6.47 -19.53
N LEU A 212 6.68 6.29 -20.75
CA LEU A 212 5.33 5.82 -20.99
C LEU A 212 5.16 4.35 -20.61
N SER A 213 6.12 3.49 -20.90
CA SER A 213 6.07 2.08 -20.52
C SER A 213 6.05 1.93 -19.00
N SER A 214 6.84 2.73 -18.29
CA SER A 214 6.84 2.80 -16.82
C SER A 214 5.51 3.34 -16.27
N TYR A 215 4.93 4.34 -16.90
CA TYR A 215 3.63 4.87 -16.54
C TYR A 215 2.52 3.81 -16.70
N LEU A 216 2.48 3.10 -17.83
CA LEU A 216 1.48 2.07 -18.12
C LEU A 216 1.58 0.89 -17.16
N SER A 217 2.80 0.44 -16.84
CA SER A 217 3.02 -0.66 -15.90
C SER A 217 2.47 -0.37 -14.50
N GLN A 218 2.31 0.90 -14.13
CA GLN A 218 1.69 1.32 -12.88
C GLN A 218 0.20 1.68 -13.03
N ARG A 219 -0.19 2.26 -14.16
CA ARG A 219 -1.58 2.73 -14.36
C ARG A 219 -2.58 1.59 -14.53
N ILE A 220 -2.19 0.54 -15.27
CA ILE A 220 -3.06 -0.61 -15.55
C ILE A 220 -3.40 -1.39 -14.28
N PRO A 221 -2.45 -1.79 -13.42
CA PRO A 221 -2.76 -2.41 -12.14
C PRO A 221 -3.66 -1.55 -11.25
N ASN A 222 -3.42 -0.23 -11.18
CA ASN A 222 -4.26 0.66 -10.40
C ASN A 222 -5.71 0.71 -10.93
N LYS A 223 -5.88 0.70 -12.25
CA LYS A 223 -7.21 0.64 -12.86
C LYS A 223 -7.92 -0.67 -12.57
N LEU A 224 -7.19 -1.80 -12.65
CA LEU A 224 -7.72 -3.12 -12.31
C LEU A 224 -8.11 -3.20 -10.83
N ASN A 225 -7.26 -2.74 -9.93
CA ASN A 225 -7.58 -2.70 -8.49
C ASN A 225 -8.85 -1.88 -8.23
N THR A 226 -9.01 -0.74 -8.91
CA THR A 226 -10.22 0.07 -8.81
C THR A 226 -11.47 -0.70 -9.30
N THR A 227 -11.34 -1.50 -10.35
CA THR A 227 -12.43 -2.33 -10.88
C THR A 227 -12.73 -3.50 -9.95
N ILE A 228 -11.70 -4.09 -9.34
CA ILE A 228 -11.84 -5.15 -8.33
C ILE A 228 -12.58 -4.61 -7.10
N ASP A 229 -12.21 -3.43 -6.61
CA ASP A 229 -12.90 -2.79 -5.49
C ASP A 229 -14.39 -2.58 -5.77
N ASP A 230 -14.70 -2.09 -6.96
CA ASP A 230 -16.09 -1.89 -7.40
C ASP A 230 -16.90 -3.21 -7.38
N GLN A 231 -16.28 -4.29 -7.85
CA GLN A 231 -16.89 -5.61 -7.85
C GLN A 231 -17.00 -6.23 -6.44
N LEU A 232 -15.99 -6.06 -5.58
CA LEU A 232 -16.04 -6.56 -4.20
C LEU A 232 -17.09 -5.85 -3.36
N ILE A 233 -17.33 -4.56 -3.63
CA ILE A 233 -18.35 -3.77 -2.93
C ILE A 233 -19.74 -4.04 -3.51
N GLY A 234 -19.91 -3.82 -4.82
CA GLY A 234 -21.22 -3.72 -5.46
C GLY A 234 -21.57 -4.81 -6.46
N GLY A 235 -20.69 -5.79 -6.69
CA GLY A 235 -20.89 -6.84 -7.69
C GLY A 235 -22.20 -7.61 -7.52
N SER A 236 -22.88 -7.88 -8.62
CA SER A 236 -24.23 -8.48 -8.62
C SER A 236 -24.24 -9.99 -8.26
N GLY A 237 -23.09 -10.67 -8.32
CA GLY A 237 -23.01 -12.12 -8.13
C GLY A 237 -23.44 -12.96 -9.34
N THR A 238 -23.91 -12.33 -10.41
CA THR A 238 -24.22 -13.00 -11.69
C THR A 238 -23.04 -12.87 -12.65
N SER A 239 -22.60 -13.99 -13.23
CA SER A 239 -21.49 -13.96 -14.20
C SER A 239 -21.70 -12.90 -15.29
N PRO A 240 -20.72 -12.07 -15.62
CA PRO A 240 -19.30 -12.13 -15.24
C PRO A 240 -18.92 -11.34 -13.97
N ASN A 241 -19.88 -10.93 -13.14
CA ASN A 241 -19.62 -10.14 -11.95
C ASN A 241 -19.35 -11.02 -10.72
N LEU A 242 -18.55 -10.50 -9.78
CA LEU A 242 -18.35 -11.10 -8.47
C LEU A 242 -19.58 -10.88 -7.58
N LYS A 243 -19.68 -11.65 -6.50
CA LYS A 243 -20.66 -11.40 -5.45
C LYS A 243 -20.12 -10.35 -4.50
N GLY A 244 -20.64 -9.12 -4.60
CA GLY A 244 -20.22 -7.99 -3.77
C GLY A 244 -20.84 -8.03 -2.38
N LEU A 245 -20.21 -7.32 -1.42
CA LEU A 245 -20.66 -7.25 -0.03
C LEU A 245 -22.04 -6.62 0.12
N LEU A 246 -22.39 -5.63 -0.72
CA LEU A 246 -23.73 -5.03 -0.73
C LEU A 246 -24.85 -6.02 -1.13
N ASN A 247 -24.52 -7.05 -1.88
CA ASN A 247 -25.48 -8.06 -2.34
C ASN A 247 -25.38 -9.37 -1.55
N GLY A 248 -24.29 -9.57 -0.81
CA GLY A 248 -24.04 -10.78 -0.07
C GLY A 248 -24.15 -10.64 1.45
N GLY A 249 -24.14 -9.41 1.98
CA GLY A 249 -24.31 -9.12 3.40
C GLY A 249 -25.78 -9.02 3.82
N THR A 250 -26.03 -9.10 5.12
CA THR A 250 -27.36 -8.95 5.71
C THR A 250 -27.78 -7.48 5.68
N ALA A 251 -29.05 -7.22 5.39
CA ALA A 251 -29.59 -5.88 5.41
C ALA A 251 -29.66 -5.31 6.83
N PHE A 252 -29.51 -4.00 6.93
CA PHE A 252 -29.75 -3.27 8.19
C PHE A 252 -31.20 -3.44 8.63
N VAL A 253 -31.40 -3.84 9.88
CA VAL A 253 -32.71 -4.05 10.49
C VAL A 253 -32.74 -3.40 11.86
N THR A 254 -33.86 -2.78 12.21
CA THR A 254 -34.08 -2.17 13.52
C THR A 254 -34.81 -3.11 14.47
N SER A 255 -36.05 -2.83 14.79
CA SER A 255 -36.80 -3.43 15.91
C SER A 255 -37.39 -4.81 15.62
N SER A 256 -37.83 -5.10 14.39
CA SER A 256 -38.60 -6.31 14.07
C SER A 256 -37.81 -7.62 14.24
N SER A 257 -36.49 -7.52 14.29
CA SER A 257 -35.56 -8.63 14.55
C SER A 257 -34.89 -8.54 15.93
N GLY A 258 -35.36 -7.66 16.82
CA GLY A 258 -34.83 -7.55 18.17
C GLY A 258 -33.53 -6.76 18.31
N ALA A 259 -33.06 -6.11 17.27
CA ALA A 259 -31.75 -5.44 17.28
C ALA A 259 -31.73 -4.15 18.10
N PHE A 260 -32.82 -3.36 18.06
CA PHE A 260 -32.91 -2.10 18.79
C PHE A 260 -34.36 -1.66 18.93
N TYR A 261 -34.87 -1.52 20.16
CA TYR A 261 -36.30 -1.24 20.44
C TYR A 261 -36.62 0.22 20.71
N GLN A 262 -35.62 1.07 20.83
CA GLN A 262 -35.85 2.46 21.21
C GLN A 262 -35.81 3.34 19.97
N SER A 263 -36.85 4.17 19.78
CA SER A 263 -36.80 5.21 18.74
C SER A 263 -35.79 6.30 19.11
N ILE A 264 -35.06 6.77 18.16
CA ILE A 264 -34.14 7.89 18.30
C ILE A 264 -34.68 9.02 17.42
N ASP A 265 -35.13 10.09 18.04
CA ASP A 265 -35.63 11.27 17.33
C ASP A 265 -34.46 11.98 16.63
N ASN A 266 -34.67 12.40 15.38
CA ASN A 266 -33.66 13.07 14.54
C ASN A 266 -32.37 12.25 14.40
N ALA A 267 -32.48 10.97 14.08
CA ALA A 267 -31.35 10.05 13.91
C ALA A 267 -30.30 10.59 12.94
N GLN A 268 -29.05 10.53 13.36
CA GLN A 268 -27.89 10.93 12.56
C GLN A 268 -27.19 9.69 11.94
N GLU A 269 -26.28 9.91 10.99
CA GLU A 269 -25.47 8.84 10.39
C GLU A 269 -24.71 8.01 11.44
N LEU A 270 -24.28 8.67 12.49
CA LEU A 270 -23.55 8.03 13.59
C LEU A 270 -24.42 7.02 14.35
N ASP A 271 -25.68 7.37 14.62
CA ASP A 271 -26.64 6.50 15.33
C ASP A 271 -26.91 5.23 14.53
N VAL A 272 -27.07 5.37 13.19
CA VAL A 272 -27.21 4.22 12.28
C VAL A 272 -26.03 3.26 12.42
N LEU A 273 -24.80 3.77 12.49
CA LEU A 273 -23.61 2.93 12.61
C LEU A 273 -23.53 2.24 13.97
N TYR A 274 -23.93 2.90 15.06
CA TYR A 274 -24.02 2.26 16.38
C TYR A 274 -25.07 1.14 16.40
N VAL A 275 -26.23 1.35 15.78
CA VAL A 275 -27.27 0.30 15.68
C VAL A 275 -26.80 -0.86 14.79
N ALA A 276 -26.08 -0.58 13.70
CA ALA A 276 -25.47 -1.63 12.87
C ALA A 276 -24.42 -2.46 13.63
N LEU A 277 -23.59 -1.82 14.45
CA LEU A 277 -22.65 -2.51 15.33
C LEU A 277 -23.38 -3.37 16.38
N ASN A 278 -24.50 -2.87 16.94
CA ASN A 278 -25.33 -3.64 17.85
C ASN A 278 -25.95 -4.86 17.16
N GLN A 279 -26.43 -4.73 15.92
CA GLN A 279 -26.95 -5.84 15.12
C GLN A 279 -25.91 -6.94 14.94
N LEU A 280 -24.64 -6.60 14.65
CA LEU A 280 -23.53 -7.55 14.56
C LEU A 280 -23.23 -8.22 15.90
N ALA A 281 -23.21 -7.44 16.99
CA ALA A 281 -22.95 -7.96 18.32
C ALA A 281 -24.03 -8.96 18.77
N LEU A 282 -25.32 -8.70 18.45
CA LEU A 282 -26.42 -9.64 18.71
C LEU A 282 -26.31 -10.93 17.88
N ALA A 283 -25.70 -10.85 16.69
CA ALA A 283 -25.38 -12.02 15.89
C ALA A 283 -24.06 -12.70 16.31
N ASN A 284 -23.47 -12.28 17.44
CA ASN A 284 -22.20 -12.78 17.98
C ASN A 284 -20.97 -12.54 17.10
N TYR A 285 -20.98 -11.51 16.27
CA TYR A 285 -19.85 -11.08 15.47
C TYR A 285 -19.22 -9.79 16.00
N ALA A 286 -17.91 -9.70 15.96
CA ALA A 286 -17.16 -8.49 16.30
C ALA A 286 -16.76 -7.76 15.02
N ALA A 287 -17.31 -6.57 14.78
CA ALA A 287 -16.92 -5.77 13.64
C ALA A 287 -15.44 -5.38 13.72
N ASN A 288 -14.70 -5.59 12.64
CA ASN A 288 -13.30 -5.18 12.49
C ASN A 288 -13.12 -4.02 11.51
N GLY A 289 -14.18 -3.58 10.83
CA GLY A 289 -14.14 -2.46 9.90
C GLY A 289 -15.51 -1.90 9.55
N ILE A 290 -15.50 -0.63 9.20
CA ILE A 290 -16.64 0.11 8.65
C ILE A 290 -16.18 0.72 7.33
N VAL A 291 -16.89 0.46 6.24
CA VAL A 291 -16.58 1.05 4.93
C VAL A 291 -17.59 2.12 4.59
N LEU A 292 -17.11 3.33 4.33
CA LEU A 292 -17.92 4.50 3.99
C LEU A 292 -17.42 5.20 2.73
N ASN A 293 -18.32 5.94 2.07
CA ASN A 293 -17.91 6.92 1.07
C ASN A 293 -17.18 8.09 1.76
N PRO A 294 -16.13 8.67 1.15
CA PRO A 294 -15.44 9.85 1.69
C PRO A 294 -16.37 11.01 2.05
N THR A 295 -17.45 11.22 1.27
CA THR A 295 -18.44 12.26 1.54
C THR A 295 -19.17 12.02 2.86
N ASP A 296 -19.58 10.78 3.12
CA ASP A 296 -20.31 10.42 4.35
C ASP A 296 -19.38 10.39 5.56
N PHE A 297 -18.15 9.94 5.36
CA PHE A 297 -17.11 10.03 6.37
C PHE A 297 -16.90 11.47 6.86
N HIS A 298 -16.74 12.41 5.94
CA HIS A 298 -16.57 13.83 6.31
C HIS A 298 -17.84 14.47 6.87
N LYS A 299 -19.03 14.03 6.45
CA LYS A 299 -20.29 14.47 7.09
C LYS A 299 -20.29 14.10 8.57
N ILE A 300 -19.97 12.84 8.90
CA ILE A 300 -19.92 12.37 10.31
C ILE A 300 -18.87 13.16 11.09
N ALA A 301 -17.69 13.39 10.49
CA ALA A 301 -16.63 14.15 11.14
C ALA A 301 -16.96 15.63 11.38
N LEU A 302 -17.90 16.19 10.62
CA LEU A 302 -18.34 17.59 10.71
C LEU A 302 -19.62 17.78 11.52
N LEU A 303 -20.16 16.75 12.15
CA LEU A 303 -21.31 16.88 13.02
C LEU A 303 -21.04 17.86 14.16
N LYS A 304 -21.99 18.76 14.39
CA LYS A 304 -21.94 19.79 15.42
C LYS A 304 -23.09 19.63 16.40
N ASP A 305 -22.86 20.02 17.62
CA ASP A 305 -23.88 20.16 18.65
C ASP A 305 -24.70 21.45 18.43
N THR A 306 -25.80 21.59 19.18
CA THR A 306 -26.67 22.78 19.24
C THR A 306 -25.91 24.07 19.59
N THR A 307 -24.76 23.94 20.25
CA THR A 307 -23.84 25.05 20.59
C THR A 307 -22.82 25.37 19.47
N ASN A 308 -22.94 24.75 18.28
CA ASN A 308 -21.99 24.83 17.18
C ASN A 308 -20.59 24.25 17.48
N GLU A 309 -20.41 23.53 18.57
CA GLU A 309 -19.20 22.77 18.82
C GLU A 309 -19.20 21.45 18.03
N TYR A 310 -18.03 21.06 17.50
CA TYR A 310 -17.92 19.79 16.82
C TYR A 310 -18.04 18.64 17.82
N LEU A 311 -18.90 17.67 17.51
CA LEU A 311 -19.05 16.42 18.28
C LEU A 311 -17.80 15.51 18.18
N ARG A 312 -16.63 16.11 18.10
CA ARG A 312 -15.34 15.42 18.13
C ARG A 312 -14.99 14.99 19.56
N GLY A 313 -15.87 14.22 20.18
CA GLY A 313 -15.52 13.55 21.44
C GLY A 313 -14.43 12.50 21.22
N ASN A 314 -13.71 12.15 22.26
CA ASN A 314 -12.62 11.16 22.31
C ASN A 314 -12.92 9.78 21.66
N SER A 315 -14.14 9.53 21.25
CA SER A 315 -14.58 8.26 20.67
C SER A 315 -14.67 8.23 19.14
N ILE A 316 -14.56 9.37 18.45
CA ILE A 316 -14.79 9.42 17.01
C ILE A 316 -13.49 9.60 16.20
N VAL A 317 -12.58 10.46 16.66
CA VAL A 317 -11.30 10.67 15.98
C VAL A 317 -10.17 10.30 16.91
N SER A 318 -9.42 9.27 16.58
CA SER A 318 -8.21 8.88 17.32
C SER A 318 -7.12 9.95 17.20
N ALA A 319 -6.19 9.99 18.15
CA ALA A 319 -5.01 10.85 18.13
C ALA A 319 -4.18 10.70 16.84
N ASP A 320 -4.28 9.55 16.18
CA ASP A 320 -3.61 9.23 14.90
C ASP A 320 -4.33 9.82 13.67
N GLY A 321 -5.43 10.58 13.86
CA GLY A 321 -6.21 11.16 12.78
C GLY A 321 -7.16 10.17 12.06
N PHE A 322 -7.22 8.92 12.50
CA PHE A 322 -8.17 7.93 11.97
C PHE A 322 -9.50 8.02 12.66
N LEU A 323 -10.59 7.99 11.88
CA LEU A 323 -11.94 7.89 12.43
C LEU A 323 -12.15 6.47 12.96
N ARG A 324 -12.52 6.36 14.23
CA ARG A 324 -12.92 5.09 14.84
C ARG A 324 -14.28 5.29 15.51
N ILE A 325 -15.20 4.39 15.23
CA ILE A 325 -16.53 4.40 15.85
C ILE A 325 -16.60 3.19 16.76
N ASN A 326 -16.78 3.42 18.05
CA ASN A 326 -16.75 2.37 19.08
C ASN A 326 -15.47 1.49 19.00
N GLY A 327 -14.31 2.11 18.71
CA GLY A 327 -13.03 1.41 18.56
C GLY A 327 -12.82 0.75 17.20
N VAL A 328 -13.86 0.64 16.35
CA VAL A 328 -13.78 0.04 15.01
C VAL A 328 -13.26 1.05 14.00
N PRO A 329 -12.22 0.74 13.23
CA PRO A 329 -11.68 1.64 12.22
C PRO A 329 -12.64 1.86 11.06
N VAL A 330 -12.69 3.09 10.55
CA VAL A 330 -13.50 3.47 9.38
C VAL A 330 -12.60 3.61 8.17
N TYR A 331 -12.90 2.85 7.12
CA TYR A 331 -12.20 2.86 5.85
C TYR A 331 -12.99 3.66 4.81
N MET A 332 -12.29 4.59 4.14
CA MET A 332 -12.88 5.39 3.08
C MET A 332 -12.69 4.71 1.74
N ASN A 333 -13.76 4.43 1.01
CA ASN A 333 -13.67 3.93 -0.36
C ASN A 333 -14.65 4.69 -1.27
N ASN A 334 -14.13 5.29 -2.34
CA ASN A 334 -14.93 6.11 -3.26
C ASN A 334 -15.79 5.27 -4.24
N LYS A 335 -15.64 3.93 -4.24
CA LYS A 335 -16.47 3.00 -5.02
C LYS A 335 -17.76 2.64 -4.31
N LEU A 336 -17.81 2.82 -3.00
CA LEU A 336 -19.09 2.78 -2.30
C LEU A 336 -19.88 4.04 -2.64
N ALA A 337 -21.11 3.88 -3.11
CA ALA A 337 -21.98 5.02 -3.40
C ALA A 337 -22.26 5.84 -2.14
N ALA A 338 -22.28 7.17 -2.26
CA ALA A 338 -22.62 8.03 -1.14
C ALA A 338 -24.02 7.70 -0.57
N GLY A 339 -24.14 7.77 0.74
CA GLY A 339 -25.35 7.40 1.46
C GLY A 339 -25.48 5.92 1.77
N LYS A 340 -24.50 5.07 1.41
CA LYS A 340 -24.45 3.65 1.76
C LYS A 340 -23.35 3.36 2.76
N PHE A 341 -23.53 2.30 3.54
CA PHE A 341 -22.53 1.84 4.50
C PHE A 341 -22.44 0.31 4.50
N ILE A 342 -21.26 -0.19 4.88
CA ILE A 342 -21.00 -1.61 5.15
C ILE A 342 -20.24 -1.67 6.46
N VAL A 343 -20.77 -2.44 7.39
CA VAL A 343 -20.14 -2.70 8.70
C VAL A 343 -19.99 -4.20 8.84
N GLY A 344 -18.83 -4.68 9.28
CA GLY A 344 -18.70 -6.13 9.43
C GLY A 344 -17.34 -6.62 9.89
N ASP A 345 -17.25 -7.94 9.99
CA ASP A 345 -15.99 -8.66 10.17
C ASP A 345 -15.48 -9.16 8.82
N PHE A 346 -14.62 -8.36 8.21
CA PHE A 346 -14.02 -8.66 6.91
C PHE A 346 -13.02 -9.81 6.98
N SER A 347 -12.45 -10.09 8.16
CA SER A 347 -11.41 -11.10 8.31
C SER A 347 -11.95 -12.52 8.34
N GLN A 348 -13.12 -12.72 8.95
CA GLN A 348 -13.74 -14.05 9.07
C GLN A 348 -14.92 -14.24 8.12
N GLY A 349 -15.65 -13.16 7.82
CA GLY A 349 -16.88 -13.21 7.04
C GLY A 349 -16.69 -13.44 5.55
N SER A 350 -15.55 -13.04 4.97
CA SER A 350 -15.30 -13.16 3.53
C SER A 350 -13.84 -13.39 3.21
N GLN A 351 -13.58 -13.90 2.00
CA GLN A 351 -12.23 -14.11 1.47
C GLN A 351 -12.20 -13.90 -0.03
N VAL A 352 -11.13 -13.26 -0.51
CA VAL A 352 -10.83 -13.16 -1.95
C VAL A 352 -9.88 -14.28 -2.32
N TRP A 353 -10.20 -15.01 -3.37
CA TRP A 353 -9.39 -16.08 -3.95
C TRP A 353 -8.79 -15.61 -5.26
N GLN A 354 -7.49 -15.46 -5.28
CA GLN A 354 -6.75 -15.02 -6.45
C GLN A 354 -6.22 -16.24 -7.20
N ARG A 355 -6.70 -16.44 -8.44
CA ARG A 355 -6.17 -17.48 -9.31
C ARG A 355 -5.01 -16.99 -10.15
N GLU A 356 -5.10 -15.77 -10.64
CA GLU A 356 -4.06 -15.12 -11.44
C GLU A 356 -3.92 -13.67 -10.96
N GLY A 357 -2.69 -13.30 -10.63
CA GLY A 357 -2.35 -11.93 -10.30
C GLY A 357 -2.50 -10.99 -11.49
N VAL A 358 -2.25 -9.72 -11.30
CA VAL A 358 -2.28 -8.76 -12.39
C VAL A 358 -1.17 -9.10 -13.38
N ARG A 359 -1.56 -9.48 -14.61
CA ARG A 359 -0.69 -9.68 -15.76
C ARG A 359 -0.96 -8.61 -16.80
N ILE A 360 0.10 -8.08 -17.41
CA ILE A 360 0.03 -7.09 -18.48
C ILE A 360 0.52 -7.74 -19.76
N ASP A 361 -0.31 -7.72 -20.80
CA ASP A 361 -0.01 -8.23 -22.12
C ASP A 361 -0.02 -7.08 -23.14
N PHE A 362 0.92 -7.10 -24.08
CA PHE A 362 0.98 -6.18 -25.23
C PHE A 362 0.54 -6.92 -26.49
N GLY A 363 -0.39 -6.35 -27.23
CA GLY A 363 -0.91 -6.92 -28.49
C GLY A 363 -0.80 -5.92 -29.64
N TYR A 364 -0.16 -6.34 -30.70
CA TYR A 364 0.05 -5.53 -31.90
C TYR A 364 -0.98 -5.84 -33.00
N GLU A 365 -1.65 -6.97 -32.92
CA GLU A 365 -2.49 -7.54 -33.99
C GLU A 365 -4.00 -7.42 -33.72
N ASP A 366 -4.40 -6.60 -32.74
CA ASP A 366 -5.79 -6.47 -32.33
C ASP A 366 -6.57 -5.55 -33.29
N SER A 367 -7.62 -6.09 -33.93
CA SER A 367 -8.47 -5.35 -34.88
C SER A 367 -7.66 -4.58 -35.94
N ASP A 368 -7.82 -3.24 -36.03
CA ASP A 368 -7.15 -2.35 -36.96
C ASP A 368 -5.79 -1.86 -36.47
N ASN A 369 -5.28 -2.37 -35.36
CA ASN A 369 -4.04 -1.88 -34.73
C ASN A 369 -2.84 -1.95 -35.66
N PHE A 370 -2.72 -3.04 -36.41
CA PHE A 370 -1.62 -3.23 -37.36
C PHE A 370 -1.60 -2.12 -38.45
N SER A 371 -2.77 -1.79 -39.00
CA SER A 371 -2.89 -0.80 -40.07
C SER A 371 -2.74 0.63 -39.58
N LYS A 372 -2.97 0.87 -38.26
CA LYS A 372 -2.94 2.19 -37.62
C LYS A 372 -1.71 2.41 -36.74
N TYR A 373 -0.75 1.50 -36.74
CA TYR A 373 0.43 1.52 -35.88
C TYR A 373 0.08 1.71 -34.40
N LEU A 374 -0.91 0.95 -33.92
CA LEU A 374 -1.38 0.97 -32.56
C LEU A 374 -0.98 -0.28 -31.80
N VAL A 375 -0.77 -0.14 -30.49
CA VAL A 375 -0.49 -1.23 -29.56
C VAL A 375 -1.58 -1.25 -28.50
N SER A 376 -2.27 -2.37 -28.37
CA SER A 376 -3.21 -2.60 -27.28
C SER A 376 -2.47 -3.17 -26.08
N VAL A 377 -2.57 -2.50 -24.95
CA VAL A 377 -2.03 -2.96 -23.69
C VAL A 377 -3.19 -3.42 -22.81
N ARG A 378 -3.16 -4.69 -22.43
CA ARG A 378 -4.22 -5.34 -21.68
C ARG A 378 -3.71 -5.79 -20.31
N GLY A 379 -4.39 -5.36 -19.26
CA GLY A 379 -4.20 -5.90 -17.93
C GLY A 379 -5.29 -6.94 -17.62
N ILE A 380 -4.92 -8.07 -17.03
CA ILE A 380 -5.83 -9.14 -16.65
C ILE A 380 -5.54 -9.56 -15.22
N ALA A 381 -6.62 -9.81 -14.45
CA ALA A 381 -6.57 -10.49 -13.17
C ALA A 381 -7.74 -11.48 -13.10
N ARG A 382 -7.55 -12.61 -12.41
CA ARG A 382 -8.60 -13.62 -12.21
C ARG A 382 -8.75 -13.89 -10.73
N LEU A 383 -9.96 -13.66 -10.22
CA LEU A 383 -10.26 -13.81 -8.80
C LEU A 383 -11.71 -14.25 -8.55
N ALA A 384 -11.95 -14.83 -7.40
CA ALA A 384 -13.28 -15.13 -6.87
C ALA A 384 -13.44 -14.47 -5.51
N HIS A 385 -14.67 -14.17 -5.12
CA HIS A 385 -15.00 -13.63 -3.81
C HIS A 385 -15.99 -14.58 -3.13
N SER A 386 -15.61 -15.13 -2.00
CA SER A 386 -16.42 -16.00 -1.16
C SER A 386 -16.90 -15.22 0.07
N ILE A 387 -18.21 -15.24 0.30
CA ILE A 387 -18.83 -14.69 1.51
C ILE A 387 -19.30 -15.88 2.33
N TYR A 388 -18.52 -16.24 3.35
CA TYR A 388 -18.79 -17.41 4.19
C TYR A 388 -19.95 -17.17 5.14
N LEU A 389 -19.96 -16.01 5.77
CA LEU A 389 -20.86 -15.62 6.85
C LEU A 389 -21.60 -14.33 6.48
N PRO A 390 -22.76 -14.40 5.80
CA PRO A 390 -23.53 -13.22 5.44
C PRO A 390 -23.90 -12.35 6.64
N ASN A 391 -24.19 -12.97 7.77
CA ASN A 391 -24.56 -12.29 9.04
C ASN A 391 -23.39 -11.56 9.71
N ALA A 392 -22.15 -11.81 9.27
CA ALA A 392 -20.98 -11.05 9.70
C ALA A 392 -20.88 -9.65 9.05
N PHE A 393 -21.80 -9.34 8.12
CA PHE A 393 -21.86 -8.05 7.43
C PHE A 393 -23.24 -7.46 7.52
N VAL A 394 -23.31 -6.18 7.90
CA VAL A 394 -24.53 -5.37 7.86
C VAL A 394 -24.33 -4.26 6.84
N GLN A 395 -25.27 -4.18 5.90
CA GLN A 395 -25.24 -3.18 4.84
C GLN A 395 -26.56 -2.43 4.78
N GLY A 396 -26.52 -1.18 4.33
CA GLY A 396 -27.74 -0.40 4.19
C GLY A 396 -27.49 0.96 3.54
N THR A 397 -28.60 1.70 3.47
CA THR A 397 -28.59 3.10 3.03
C THR A 397 -28.94 3.98 4.24
N PHE A 398 -28.17 5.03 4.49
CA PHE A 398 -28.38 5.91 5.64
C PHE A 398 -29.77 6.50 5.72
N SER A 399 -30.32 6.95 4.58
CA SER A 399 -31.67 7.53 4.56
C SER A 399 -32.76 6.56 5.04
N THR A 400 -32.75 5.34 4.51
CA THR A 400 -33.71 4.29 4.91
C THR A 400 -33.47 3.84 6.35
N ALA A 401 -32.20 3.70 6.74
CA ALA A 401 -31.84 3.29 8.09
C ALA A 401 -32.24 4.32 9.15
N LYS A 402 -32.07 5.62 8.90
CA LYS A 402 -32.53 6.69 9.79
C LYS A 402 -34.04 6.63 10.02
N THR A 403 -34.82 6.58 8.93
CA THR A 403 -36.29 6.46 9.04
C THR A 403 -36.69 5.22 9.82
N ALA A 404 -35.99 4.10 9.63
CA ALA A 404 -36.25 2.87 10.36
C ALA A 404 -35.91 2.96 11.86
N ILE A 405 -34.94 3.79 12.25
CA ILE A 405 -34.59 4.03 13.67
C ILE A 405 -35.57 5.01 14.30
N GLU A 406 -36.04 6.01 13.57
CA GLU A 406 -37.02 7.00 14.07
C GLU A 406 -38.40 6.39 14.28
N THR A 407 -38.77 5.42 13.45
CA THR A 407 -40.06 4.69 13.52
C THR A 407 -39.81 3.19 13.51
N PRO A 408 -39.32 2.63 14.64
CA PRO A 408 -38.95 1.21 14.74
C PRO A 408 -40.14 0.26 14.77
#